data_4111512c833e30aef788e2a0f7e1e9fb
#
_entry.id   4111512c833e30aef788e2a0f7e1e9fb
#
_cell.length_a   1.000
_cell.length_b   1.000
_cell.length_c   1.000
_cell.angle_alpha   90.00
_cell.angle_beta   90.00
_cell.angle_gamma   90.00
#
_symmetry.space_group_name_H-M   'P 1'
#
loop_
_entity.id
_entity.type
_entity.pdbx_description
1 polymer ?
#
loop_
_entity_poly.entity_id
_entity_poly.type
_entity_poly.pdbx_seq_one_letter_code
_entity_poly.pdbx_strand_id
1 'polypeptide(L)'
;KKKKSGFNVISYNGQSEYADNVIVATGGKAAPNLGSKGVGYEILESFGHKVTELSPSLVQIKTETDVVKKLKGIKLNANVSLGNFKEYGEVLFTEYGLSGPAVFSLSSRLKNQESISLDIMSEYSEDELYNMINVRMYQNPKITLENFFVGMFNKRIGQALLKYCGIEPLSRYAVTLGEKEIRRICLTIKKWNFKITGTMSWNNAQVTKGGVITDDFDPNTMESKLVRGLYATGEVLDIDGDCGGYNLQWAWSSGYLAGISVGK
;
A
#
# COMPACT_ATOMS: atom_id res chain seq x y z
N LYS A 1 17.32 10.33 29.87
CA LYS A 1 17.74 9.39 30.92
C LYS A 1 16.83 9.50 32.14
N LYS A 2 16.35 8.37 32.68
CA LYS A 2 15.53 8.35 33.90
C LYS A 2 16.37 8.72 35.12
N LYS A 3 15.79 9.53 36.00
CA LYS A 3 16.30 9.82 37.36
C LYS A 3 15.41 9.17 38.41
N LYS A 4 15.78 9.30 39.71
CA LYS A 4 14.93 8.81 40.83
C LYS A 4 13.55 9.42 40.81
N SER A 5 13.40 10.68 40.34
CA SER A 5 12.13 11.34 40.07
C SER A 5 12.23 12.05 38.73
N GLY A 6 11.47 11.58 37.70
CA GLY A 6 11.41 12.19 36.39
C GLY A 6 12.57 11.86 35.43
N PHE A 7 12.76 12.69 34.42
CA PHE A 7 13.59 12.45 33.24
C PHE A 7 14.51 13.66 32.97
N ASN A 8 15.70 13.40 32.48
CA ASN A 8 16.47 14.41 31.75
C ASN A 8 16.30 14.16 30.23
N VAL A 9 15.72 15.08 29.55
CA VAL A 9 15.65 15.12 28.09
C VAL A 9 16.89 15.82 27.57
N ILE A 10 17.73 15.11 26.83
CA ILE A 10 19.01 15.62 26.33
C ILE A 10 18.91 15.72 24.81
N SER A 11 19.07 16.93 24.26
CA SER A 11 19.13 17.18 22.84
C SER A 11 20.50 16.85 22.23
N TYR A 12 20.57 16.69 20.91
CA TYR A 12 21.83 16.39 20.20
C TYR A 12 22.94 17.45 20.41
N ASN A 13 22.56 18.71 20.67
CA ASN A 13 23.53 19.77 20.96
C ASN A 13 24.00 19.77 22.43
N GLY A 14 23.56 18.78 23.23
CA GLY A 14 23.95 18.62 24.64
C GLY A 14 23.13 19.43 25.65
N GLN A 15 22.16 20.20 25.22
CA GLN A 15 21.20 20.85 26.13
C GLN A 15 20.38 19.80 26.86
N SER A 16 20.09 20.04 28.13
CA SER A 16 19.37 19.11 28.99
C SER A 16 18.25 19.83 29.73
N GLU A 17 17.05 19.31 29.60
CA GLU A 17 15.84 19.79 30.27
C GLU A 17 15.32 18.71 31.24
N TYR A 18 14.86 19.13 32.41
CA TYR A 18 14.21 18.22 33.37
C TYR A 18 12.72 18.19 33.11
N ALA A 19 12.09 16.99 33.14
CA ALA A 19 10.66 16.79 33.06
C ALA A 19 10.20 15.69 34.00
N ASP A 20 9.09 15.87 34.68
CA ASP A 20 8.48 14.83 35.52
C ASP A 20 7.88 13.71 34.67
N ASN A 21 7.32 14.06 33.51
CA ASN A 21 6.74 13.14 32.55
C ASN A 21 7.26 13.41 31.12
N VAL A 22 7.32 12.37 30.29
CA VAL A 22 7.73 12.46 28.90
C VAL A 22 6.75 11.71 28.00
N ILE A 23 6.28 12.37 26.97
CA ILE A 23 5.49 11.74 25.90
C ILE A 23 6.37 11.57 24.67
N VAL A 24 6.57 10.33 24.21
CA VAL A 24 7.28 10.01 22.97
C VAL A 24 6.28 9.99 21.84
N ALA A 25 6.28 11.04 21.00
CA ALA A 25 5.36 11.26 19.88
C ALA A 25 6.14 11.48 18.58
N THR A 26 7.20 10.69 18.36
CA THR A 26 8.20 10.91 17.30
C THR A 26 7.76 10.40 15.94
N GLY A 27 6.62 9.70 15.86
CA GLY A 27 6.22 8.97 14.66
C GLY A 27 7.08 7.74 14.40
N GLY A 28 6.93 7.20 13.21
CA GLY A 28 7.59 5.99 12.76
C GLY A 28 8.86 6.25 11.96
N LYS A 29 9.09 5.40 10.94
CA LYS A 29 10.26 5.41 10.05
C LYS A 29 9.90 5.75 8.60
N ALA A 30 8.59 5.84 8.30
CA ALA A 30 8.07 6.19 6.98
C ALA A 30 8.42 7.65 6.63
N ALA A 31 8.67 7.90 5.36
CA ALA A 31 9.00 9.22 4.80
C ALA A 31 10.09 9.99 5.61
N PRO A 32 11.29 9.43 5.82
CA PRO A 32 12.32 9.99 6.68
C PRO A 32 12.81 11.38 6.23
N ASN A 33 12.58 11.73 4.97
CA ASN A 33 12.82 13.07 4.41
C ASN A 33 11.92 14.15 5.02
N LEU A 34 10.81 13.78 5.67
CA LEU A 34 9.92 14.68 6.38
C LEU A 34 10.31 14.89 7.85
N GLY A 35 11.38 14.23 8.33
CA GLY A 35 11.98 14.46 9.66
C GLY A 35 11.97 13.26 10.60
N SER A 36 11.01 12.33 10.48
CA SER A 36 10.97 11.14 11.32
C SER A 36 11.96 10.08 10.84
N LYS A 37 12.90 9.68 11.71
CA LYS A 37 13.95 8.70 11.40
C LYS A 37 13.91 7.46 12.31
N GLY A 38 12.86 7.33 13.13
CA GLY A 38 12.70 6.21 14.03
C GLY A 38 13.46 6.35 15.36
N VAL A 39 13.91 7.55 15.74
CA VAL A 39 14.63 7.78 17.01
C VAL A 39 13.79 7.39 18.24
N GLY A 40 12.46 7.48 18.15
CA GLY A 40 11.57 7.06 19.24
C GLY A 40 11.70 5.59 19.60
N TYR A 41 12.00 4.73 18.64
CA TYR A 41 12.23 3.30 18.89
C TYR A 41 13.46 3.11 19.80
N GLU A 42 14.59 3.73 19.46
CA GLU A 42 15.82 3.68 20.24
C GLU A 42 15.62 4.23 21.68
N ILE A 43 14.86 5.32 21.80
CA ILE A 43 14.51 5.89 23.10
C ILE A 43 13.73 4.88 23.94
N LEU A 44 12.65 4.30 23.39
CA LEU A 44 11.79 3.37 24.12
C LEU A 44 12.49 2.04 24.42
N GLU A 45 13.33 1.51 23.50
CA GLU A 45 14.20 0.35 23.76
C GLU A 45 15.17 0.61 24.92
N SER A 46 15.70 1.83 25.04
CA SER A 46 16.60 2.19 26.17
C SER A 46 15.90 2.13 27.55
N PHE A 47 14.57 2.11 27.55
CA PHE A 47 13.74 1.94 28.75
C PHE A 47 13.19 0.50 28.90
N GLY A 48 13.61 -0.44 28.05
CA GLY A 48 13.26 -1.85 28.14
C GLY A 48 12.06 -2.28 27.31
N HIS A 49 11.48 -1.38 26.52
CA HIS A 49 10.41 -1.73 25.56
C HIS A 49 10.97 -2.52 24.38
N LYS A 50 10.14 -3.38 23.80
CA LYS A 50 10.49 -4.16 22.62
C LYS A 50 9.89 -3.55 21.38
N VAL A 51 10.65 -3.57 20.29
CA VAL A 51 10.19 -3.13 18.95
C VAL A 51 10.00 -4.36 18.07
N THR A 52 8.87 -4.44 17.38
CA THR A 52 8.60 -5.47 16.38
C THR A 52 9.37 -5.18 15.09
N GLU A 53 9.36 -6.13 14.14
CA GLU A 53 10.01 -5.92 12.85
C GLU A 53 9.35 -4.77 12.10
N LEU A 54 10.17 -3.76 11.74
CA LEU A 54 9.71 -2.57 11.03
C LEU A 54 9.76 -2.79 9.52
N SER A 55 8.67 -2.50 8.83
CA SER A 55 8.59 -2.53 7.37
C SER A 55 7.81 -1.34 6.79
N PRO A 56 8.13 -0.90 5.55
CA PRO A 56 7.34 0.13 4.86
C PRO A 56 5.93 -0.39 4.60
N SER A 57 4.91 0.41 4.91
CA SER A 57 3.50 0.10 4.67
C SER A 57 2.81 1.24 3.92
N LEU A 58 1.63 0.96 3.33
CA LEU A 58 0.93 1.87 2.43
C LEU A 58 1.90 2.45 1.37
N VAL A 59 2.52 1.56 0.65
CA VAL A 59 3.62 1.84 -0.29
C VAL A 59 3.35 1.17 -1.64
N GLN A 60 3.97 1.68 -2.70
CA GLN A 60 3.85 1.10 -4.04
C GLN A 60 4.48 -0.29 -4.09
N ILE A 61 3.88 -1.17 -4.90
CA ILE A 61 4.38 -2.53 -5.17
C ILE A 61 5.16 -2.51 -6.49
N LYS A 62 6.41 -2.95 -6.42
CA LYS A 62 7.24 -3.16 -7.62
C LYS A 62 6.87 -4.47 -8.30
N THR A 63 6.81 -4.45 -9.62
CA THR A 63 6.54 -5.64 -10.44
C THR A 63 7.57 -5.77 -11.56
N GLU A 64 7.53 -6.87 -12.31
CA GLU A 64 8.19 -6.93 -13.61
C GLU A 64 7.69 -5.76 -14.48
N THR A 65 8.60 -5.13 -15.25
CA THR A 65 8.34 -3.80 -15.84
C THR A 65 7.86 -3.83 -17.28
N ASP A 66 7.88 -4.98 -17.94
CA ASP A 66 7.61 -5.10 -19.39
C ASP A 66 6.24 -4.56 -19.81
N VAL A 67 5.23 -4.76 -18.96
CA VAL A 67 3.87 -4.28 -19.20
C VAL A 67 3.66 -2.91 -18.56
N VAL A 68 3.94 -2.77 -17.25
CA VAL A 68 3.60 -1.56 -16.48
C VAL A 68 4.31 -0.31 -16.99
N LYS A 69 5.55 -0.42 -17.44
CA LYS A 69 6.31 0.68 -18.01
C LYS A 69 5.65 1.27 -19.26
N LYS A 70 5.04 0.43 -20.09
CA LYS A 70 4.28 0.86 -21.29
C LYS A 70 2.98 1.57 -20.93
N LEU A 71 2.47 1.34 -19.72
CA LEU A 71 1.23 1.90 -19.19
C LEU A 71 1.46 3.07 -18.21
N LYS A 72 2.72 3.49 -17.99
CA LYS A 72 3.08 4.58 -17.08
C LYS A 72 2.12 5.78 -17.21
N GLY A 73 1.58 6.21 -16.06
CA GLY A 73 0.66 7.34 -15.92
C GLY A 73 -0.81 7.02 -16.18
N ILE A 74 -1.14 5.80 -16.61
CA ILE A 74 -2.53 5.39 -16.80
C ILE A 74 -3.12 4.95 -15.47
N LYS A 75 -4.35 5.40 -15.22
CA LYS A 75 -5.17 5.02 -14.08
C LYS A 75 -6.39 4.25 -14.53
N LEU A 76 -6.85 3.33 -13.72
CA LEU A 76 -8.14 2.63 -13.84
C LEU A 76 -8.62 2.18 -12.48
N ASN A 77 -9.92 1.89 -12.36
CA ASN A 77 -10.46 1.17 -11.21
C ASN A 77 -10.43 -0.34 -11.51
N ALA A 78 -10.06 -1.13 -10.52
CA ALA A 78 -10.01 -2.58 -10.63
C ALA A 78 -10.26 -3.24 -9.27
N ASN A 79 -10.68 -4.51 -9.29
CA ASN A 79 -10.48 -5.38 -8.15
C ASN A 79 -9.02 -5.87 -8.16
N VAL A 80 -8.29 -5.47 -7.15
CA VAL A 80 -6.89 -5.86 -6.94
C VAL A 80 -6.85 -7.03 -5.98
N SER A 81 -6.13 -8.09 -6.33
CA SER A 81 -6.01 -9.28 -5.47
C SER A 81 -4.54 -9.58 -5.16
N LEU A 82 -4.26 -9.85 -3.88
CA LEU A 82 -2.96 -10.25 -3.37
C LEU A 82 -3.14 -11.48 -2.45
N GLY A 83 -2.85 -12.66 -2.95
CA GLY A 83 -3.23 -13.91 -2.26
C GLY A 83 -4.73 -13.97 -2.01
N ASN A 84 -5.15 -14.05 -0.74
CA ASN A 84 -6.56 -14.10 -0.35
C ASN A 84 -7.18 -12.71 -0.08
N PHE A 85 -6.37 -11.65 -0.14
CA PHE A 85 -6.84 -10.28 0.10
C PHE A 85 -7.29 -9.64 -1.21
N LYS A 86 -8.38 -8.85 -1.14
CA LYS A 86 -8.94 -8.14 -2.28
C LYS A 86 -9.33 -6.73 -1.89
N GLU A 87 -9.04 -5.78 -2.77
CA GLU A 87 -9.42 -4.38 -2.63
C GLU A 87 -9.92 -3.85 -3.97
N TYR A 88 -11.00 -3.08 -3.95
CA TYR A 88 -11.49 -2.37 -5.13
C TYR A 88 -11.08 -0.91 -5.05
N GLY A 89 -10.52 -0.38 -6.14
CA GLY A 89 -10.20 1.04 -6.21
C GLY A 89 -9.28 1.41 -7.34
N GLU A 90 -8.84 2.66 -7.31
CA GLU A 90 -7.93 3.21 -8.32
C GLU A 90 -6.55 2.51 -8.24
N VAL A 91 -6.08 2.10 -9.42
CA VAL A 91 -4.73 1.59 -9.67
C VAL A 91 -4.04 2.52 -10.66
N LEU A 92 -2.84 2.96 -10.33
CA LEU A 92 -1.95 3.75 -11.18
C LEU A 92 -0.79 2.87 -11.65
N PHE A 93 -0.61 2.74 -12.95
CA PHE A 93 0.58 2.12 -13.55
C PHE A 93 1.75 3.09 -13.50
N THR A 94 2.88 2.63 -12.99
CA THR A 94 4.13 3.38 -12.91
C THR A 94 5.21 2.71 -13.76
N GLU A 95 6.38 3.31 -13.84
CA GLU A 95 7.52 2.68 -14.56
C GLU A 95 8.12 1.48 -13.81
N TYR A 96 7.84 1.32 -12.52
CA TYR A 96 8.40 0.30 -11.64
C TYR A 96 7.37 -0.71 -11.14
N GLY A 97 6.08 -0.50 -11.36
CA GLY A 97 5.02 -1.38 -10.88
C GLY A 97 3.67 -0.68 -10.74
N LEU A 98 2.97 -1.00 -9.66
CA LEU A 98 1.60 -0.54 -9.37
C LEU A 98 1.57 0.37 -8.16
N SER A 99 0.71 1.38 -8.22
CA SER A 99 0.43 2.37 -7.18
C SER A 99 -1.08 2.61 -7.07
N GLY A 100 -1.49 3.45 -6.16
CA GLY A 100 -2.89 3.82 -5.94
C GLY A 100 -3.45 3.24 -4.64
N PRO A 101 -4.61 3.77 -4.16
CA PRO A 101 -5.15 3.41 -2.84
C PRO A 101 -5.36 1.92 -2.64
N ALA A 102 -5.93 1.20 -3.62
CA ALA A 102 -6.13 -0.25 -3.53
C ALA A 102 -4.81 -1.02 -3.40
N VAL A 103 -3.76 -0.59 -4.10
CA VAL A 103 -2.43 -1.19 -4.01
C VAL A 103 -1.77 -0.89 -2.66
N PHE A 104 -1.96 0.33 -2.14
CA PHE A 104 -1.42 0.72 -0.83
C PHE A 104 -2.02 -0.11 0.30
N SER A 105 -3.34 -0.26 0.35
CA SER A 105 -4.01 -1.11 1.34
C SER A 105 -3.46 -2.54 1.31
N LEU A 106 -3.27 -3.12 0.12
CA LEU A 106 -2.76 -4.47 -0.03
C LEU A 106 -1.26 -4.58 0.30
N SER A 107 -0.48 -3.51 0.17
CA SER A 107 0.95 -3.55 0.46
C SER A 107 1.25 -3.90 1.92
N SER A 108 0.37 -3.53 2.86
CA SER A 108 0.47 -3.91 4.28
C SER A 108 0.32 -5.41 4.51
N ARG A 109 -0.30 -6.12 3.56
CA ARG A 109 -0.53 -7.59 3.59
C ARG A 109 0.53 -8.39 2.83
N LEU A 110 1.47 -7.70 2.18
CA LEU A 110 2.53 -8.34 1.42
C LEU A 110 3.47 -9.11 2.36
N LYS A 111 3.62 -10.40 2.10
CA LYS A 111 4.57 -11.29 2.79
C LYS A 111 5.41 -12.02 1.73
N ASN A 112 4.95 -13.19 1.32
CA ASN A 112 5.65 -14.07 0.37
C ASN A 112 4.85 -14.25 -0.93
N GLN A 113 3.93 -13.33 -1.26
CA GLN A 113 3.15 -13.42 -2.49
C GLN A 113 4.04 -13.10 -3.69
N GLU A 114 3.97 -13.96 -4.70
CA GLU A 114 4.76 -13.81 -5.92
C GLU A 114 4.12 -12.89 -6.95
N SER A 115 2.79 -12.69 -6.88
CA SER A 115 2.05 -11.88 -7.85
C SER A 115 0.90 -11.12 -7.23
N ILE A 116 0.58 -9.99 -7.85
CA ILE A 116 -0.63 -9.20 -7.66
C ILE A 116 -1.44 -9.28 -8.96
N SER A 117 -2.75 -9.40 -8.86
CA SER A 117 -3.63 -9.51 -10.03
C SER A 117 -4.71 -8.43 -10.04
N LEU A 118 -5.08 -8.01 -11.25
CA LEU A 118 -6.11 -7.01 -11.50
C LEU A 118 -7.27 -7.66 -12.26
N ASP A 119 -8.51 -7.47 -11.76
CA ASP A 119 -9.74 -7.63 -12.52
C ASP A 119 -10.20 -6.23 -12.95
N ILE A 120 -9.99 -5.91 -14.22
CA ILE A 120 -10.21 -4.56 -14.77
C ILE A 120 -11.63 -4.33 -15.28
N MET A 121 -12.49 -5.35 -15.23
CA MET A 121 -13.93 -5.27 -15.57
C MET A 121 -14.72 -6.14 -14.58
N SER A 122 -14.68 -5.77 -13.32
CA SER A 122 -15.19 -6.57 -12.20
C SER A 122 -16.72 -6.73 -12.21
N GLU A 123 -17.42 -5.84 -12.86
CA GLU A 123 -18.87 -5.86 -13.04
C GLU A 123 -19.37 -6.94 -14.02
N TYR A 124 -18.48 -7.53 -14.82
CA TYR A 124 -18.82 -8.56 -15.81
C TYR A 124 -18.21 -9.90 -15.46
N SER A 125 -18.97 -10.98 -15.66
CA SER A 125 -18.48 -12.35 -15.66
C SER A 125 -17.62 -12.64 -16.90
N GLU A 126 -16.89 -13.75 -16.90
CA GLU A 126 -16.10 -14.19 -18.04
C GLU A 126 -16.98 -14.46 -19.27
N ASP A 127 -18.16 -15.07 -19.08
CA ASP A 127 -19.09 -15.37 -20.18
C ASP A 127 -19.74 -14.11 -20.76
N GLU A 128 -20.07 -13.13 -19.93
CA GLU A 128 -20.56 -11.82 -20.40
C GLU A 128 -19.49 -11.10 -21.21
N LEU A 129 -18.23 -11.11 -20.77
CA LEU A 129 -17.10 -10.55 -21.52
C LEU A 129 -16.90 -11.28 -22.85
N TYR A 130 -16.98 -12.61 -22.84
CA TYR A 130 -16.88 -13.41 -24.06
C TYR A 130 -17.96 -13.03 -25.08
N ASN A 131 -19.20 -12.91 -24.63
CA ASN A 131 -20.32 -12.49 -25.48
C ASN A 131 -20.14 -11.05 -25.99
N MET A 132 -19.74 -10.13 -25.12
CA MET A 132 -19.50 -8.72 -25.47
C MET A 132 -18.40 -8.59 -26.54
N ILE A 133 -17.30 -9.33 -26.42
CA ILE A 133 -16.21 -9.35 -27.38
C ILE A 133 -16.70 -9.87 -28.74
N ASN A 134 -17.45 -10.99 -28.76
CA ASN A 134 -18.00 -11.54 -29.99
C ASN A 134 -18.97 -10.58 -30.69
N VAL A 135 -19.93 -10.01 -29.96
CA VAL A 135 -20.88 -9.03 -30.51
C VAL A 135 -20.12 -7.85 -31.11
N ARG A 136 -19.13 -7.29 -30.39
CA ARG A 136 -18.32 -6.17 -30.86
C ARG A 136 -17.52 -6.50 -32.12
N MET A 137 -16.98 -7.69 -32.22
CA MET A 137 -16.26 -8.20 -33.38
C MET A 137 -17.12 -8.21 -34.63
N TYR A 138 -18.31 -8.80 -34.50
CA TYR A 138 -19.23 -8.96 -35.64
C TYR A 138 -19.89 -7.64 -36.06
N GLN A 139 -20.15 -6.74 -35.10
CA GLN A 139 -20.68 -5.40 -35.42
C GLN A 139 -19.64 -4.50 -36.09
N ASN A 140 -18.35 -4.77 -35.90
CA ASN A 140 -17.26 -3.94 -36.42
C ASN A 140 -16.20 -4.81 -37.14
N PRO A 141 -16.52 -5.49 -38.25
CA PRO A 141 -15.63 -6.51 -38.85
C PRO A 141 -14.31 -5.94 -39.39
N LYS A 142 -14.26 -4.62 -39.63
CA LYS A 142 -13.05 -3.94 -40.08
C LYS A 142 -12.23 -3.27 -38.97
N ILE A 143 -12.61 -3.45 -37.69
CA ILE A 143 -11.84 -2.89 -36.59
C ILE A 143 -10.55 -3.70 -36.41
N THR A 144 -9.42 -3.01 -36.30
CA THR A 144 -8.14 -3.66 -35.99
C THR A 144 -8.02 -3.94 -34.52
N LEU A 145 -7.22 -4.93 -34.13
CA LEU A 145 -6.93 -5.25 -32.73
C LEU A 145 -6.36 -4.06 -31.97
N GLU A 146 -5.59 -3.21 -32.64
CA GLU A 146 -5.04 -1.97 -32.08
C GLU A 146 -6.11 -1.05 -31.49
N ASN A 147 -7.31 -1.01 -32.11
CA ASN A 147 -8.41 -0.12 -31.74
C ASN A 147 -9.59 -0.87 -31.10
N PHE A 148 -9.49 -2.18 -30.98
CA PHE A 148 -10.62 -3.02 -30.59
C PHE A 148 -11.23 -2.66 -29.24
N PHE A 149 -10.41 -2.31 -28.27
CA PHE A 149 -10.86 -1.98 -26.92
C PHE A 149 -11.13 -0.49 -26.67
N VAL A 150 -11.00 0.37 -27.68
CA VAL A 150 -11.34 1.80 -27.55
C VAL A 150 -12.84 1.94 -27.24
N GLY A 151 -13.17 2.67 -26.17
CA GLY A 151 -14.53 2.81 -25.64
C GLY A 151 -14.90 1.79 -24.55
N MET A 152 -14.12 0.72 -24.37
CA MET A 152 -14.22 -0.17 -23.20
C MET A 152 -13.23 0.28 -22.10
N PHE A 153 -11.99 0.53 -22.49
CA PHE A 153 -10.95 1.08 -21.62
C PHE A 153 -9.88 1.84 -22.45
N ASN A 154 -8.89 2.37 -21.78
CA ASN A 154 -7.82 3.12 -22.46
C ASN A 154 -7.17 2.28 -23.56
N LYS A 155 -6.96 2.87 -24.75
CA LYS A 155 -6.35 2.21 -25.93
C LYS A 155 -5.06 1.47 -25.59
N ARG A 156 -4.16 2.10 -24.79
CA ARG A 156 -2.87 1.50 -24.42
C ARG A 156 -3.04 0.28 -23.52
N ILE A 157 -4.09 0.26 -22.67
CA ILE A 157 -4.43 -0.93 -21.84
C ILE A 157 -4.80 -2.09 -22.76
N GLY A 158 -5.72 -1.86 -23.73
CA GLY A 158 -6.12 -2.89 -24.67
C GLY A 158 -4.95 -3.47 -25.47
N GLN A 159 -4.09 -2.60 -25.97
CA GLN A 159 -2.89 -3.03 -26.69
C GLN A 159 -1.92 -3.84 -25.82
N ALA A 160 -1.66 -3.41 -24.59
CA ALA A 160 -0.81 -4.12 -23.65
C ALA A 160 -1.39 -5.48 -23.24
N LEU A 161 -2.71 -5.53 -23.03
CA LEU A 161 -3.43 -6.76 -22.71
C LEU A 161 -3.35 -7.78 -23.84
N LEU A 162 -3.59 -7.36 -25.09
CA LEU A 162 -3.47 -8.24 -26.27
C LEU A 162 -2.05 -8.80 -26.42
N LYS A 163 -1.03 -7.94 -26.26
CA LYS A 163 0.37 -8.39 -26.29
C LYS A 163 0.71 -9.35 -25.16
N TYR A 164 0.19 -9.08 -23.94
CA TYR A 164 0.35 -9.99 -22.81
C TYR A 164 -0.28 -11.36 -23.09
N CYS A 165 -1.40 -11.39 -23.82
CA CYS A 165 -2.03 -12.62 -24.30
C CYS A 165 -1.27 -13.29 -25.47
N GLY A 166 -0.17 -12.72 -25.97
CA GLY A 166 0.54 -13.23 -27.14
C GLY A 166 -0.20 -13.05 -28.44
N ILE A 167 -1.08 -12.04 -28.51
CA ILE A 167 -1.94 -11.77 -29.68
C ILE A 167 -1.32 -10.64 -30.51
N GLU A 168 -0.69 -11.01 -31.62
CA GLU A 168 -0.01 -10.11 -32.58
C GLU A 168 -0.19 -10.62 -34.00
N PRO A 169 -0.04 -9.80 -35.06
CA PRO A 169 0.17 -8.34 -35.01
C PRO A 169 -1.14 -7.61 -34.70
N LEU A 170 -1.06 -6.44 -34.03
CA LEU A 170 -2.23 -5.64 -33.66
C LEU A 170 -2.91 -4.97 -34.86
N SER A 171 -2.30 -4.97 -36.05
CA SER A 171 -2.86 -4.46 -37.30
C SER A 171 -3.90 -5.40 -37.92
N ARG A 172 -3.97 -6.67 -37.50
CA ARG A 172 -4.98 -7.61 -38.02
C ARG A 172 -6.39 -7.23 -37.55
N TYR A 173 -7.41 -7.63 -38.29
CA TYR A 173 -8.78 -7.36 -37.91
C TYR A 173 -9.24 -8.23 -36.72
N ALA A 174 -10.03 -7.65 -35.81
CA ALA A 174 -10.49 -8.34 -34.62
C ALA A 174 -11.37 -9.57 -34.95
N VAL A 175 -12.11 -9.54 -36.06
CA VAL A 175 -12.93 -10.66 -36.54
C VAL A 175 -12.12 -11.94 -36.83
N THR A 176 -10.79 -11.85 -36.90
CA THR A 176 -9.90 -13.00 -37.07
C THR A 176 -9.52 -13.70 -35.77
N LEU A 177 -9.97 -13.18 -34.61
CA LEU A 177 -9.74 -13.82 -33.31
C LEU A 177 -10.46 -15.18 -33.25
N GLY A 178 -9.73 -16.20 -32.88
CA GLY A 178 -10.29 -17.50 -32.60
C GLY A 178 -10.83 -17.62 -31.17
N GLU A 179 -11.69 -18.60 -30.91
CA GLU A 179 -12.30 -18.82 -29.60
C GLU A 179 -11.26 -18.88 -28.47
N LYS A 180 -10.15 -19.61 -28.67
CA LYS A 180 -9.07 -19.73 -27.67
C LYS A 180 -8.43 -18.38 -27.33
N GLU A 181 -8.30 -17.50 -28.31
CA GLU A 181 -7.74 -16.17 -28.12
C GLU A 181 -8.72 -15.30 -27.33
N ILE A 182 -10.01 -15.34 -27.67
CA ILE A 182 -11.06 -14.58 -26.96
C ILE A 182 -11.13 -15.02 -25.49
N ARG A 183 -11.17 -16.33 -25.22
CA ARG A 183 -11.18 -16.82 -23.84
C ARG A 183 -9.94 -16.38 -23.07
N ARG A 184 -8.75 -16.39 -23.69
CA ARG A 184 -7.50 -15.90 -23.06
C ARG A 184 -7.60 -14.41 -22.73
N ILE A 185 -8.20 -13.62 -23.61
CA ILE A 185 -8.49 -12.19 -23.37
C ILE A 185 -9.40 -12.04 -22.14
N CYS A 186 -10.53 -12.76 -22.10
CA CYS A 186 -11.48 -12.70 -20.99
C CYS A 186 -10.82 -13.08 -19.66
N LEU A 187 -10.11 -14.19 -19.61
CA LEU A 187 -9.35 -14.62 -18.43
C LEU A 187 -8.33 -13.56 -17.98
N THR A 188 -7.65 -12.91 -18.93
CA THR A 188 -6.67 -11.86 -18.60
C THR A 188 -7.37 -10.61 -18.08
N ILE A 189 -8.50 -10.20 -18.63
CA ILE A 189 -9.33 -9.08 -18.13
C ILE A 189 -9.74 -9.34 -16.68
N LYS A 190 -10.13 -10.58 -16.35
CA LYS A 190 -10.57 -11.00 -15.02
C LYS A 190 -9.41 -11.25 -14.05
N LYS A 191 -8.22 -11.56 -14.53
CA LYS A 191 -7.06 -11.88 -13.71
C LYS A 191 -5.75 -11.54 -14.42
N TRP A 192 -5.48 -10.23 -14.57
CA TRP A 192 -4.23 -9.77 -15.16
C TRP A 192 -3.12 -9.81 -14.11
N ASN A 193 -2.20 -10.75 -14.23
CA ASN A 193 -1.18 -11.00 -13.23
C ASN A 193 0.09 -10.18 -13.48
N PHE A 194 0.65 -9.65 -12.39
CA PHE A 194 1.91 -8.92 -12.35
C PHE A 194 2.80 -9.56 -11.29
N LYS A 195 3.95 -10.09 -11.70
CA LYS A 195 4.91 -10.70 -10.78
C LYS A 195 5.56 -9.63 -9.92
N ILE A 196 5.53 -9.83 -8.61
CA ILE A 196 6.06 -8.90 -7.62
C ILE A 196 7.57 -9.06 -7.55
N THR A 197 8.29 -7.93 -7.51
CA THR A 197 9.74 -7.87 -7.34
C THR A 197 10.15 -7.14 -6.05
N GLY A 198 9.17 -6.66 -5.26
CA GLY A 198 9.37 -5.98 -3.99
C GLY A 198 8.42 -4.81 -3.78
N THR A 199 8.77 -3.93 -2.88
CA THR A 199 8.07 -2.65 -2.62
C THR A 199 9.01 -1.47 -2.85
N MET A 200 8.44 -0.26 -2.90
CA MET A 200 9.25 0.94 -2.80
C MET A 200 9.81 1.09 -1.37
N SER A 201 10.79 1.97 -1.21
CA SER A 201 11.52 2.16 0.04
C SER A 201 10.76 3.02 1.05
N TRP A 202 11.34 3.18 2.24
CA TRP A 202 10.90 4.06 3.31
C TRP A 202 10.55 5.49 2.87
N ASN A 203 11.27 6.03 1.89
CA ASN A 203 11.00 7.38 1.36
C ASN A 203 9.64 7.50 0.67
N ASN A 204 9.05 6.39 0.26
CA ASN A 204 7.77 6.33 -0.43
C ASN A 204 6.63 5.76 0.42
N ALA A 205 6.96 5.20 1.58
CA ALA A 205 5.97 4.67 2.51
C ALA A 205 5.19 5.79 3.18
N GLN A 206 3.88 5.60 3.32
CA GLN A 206 3.04 6.54 4.08
C GLN A 206 3.02 6.20 5.56
N VAL A 207 3.24 4.94 5.92
CA VAL A 207 3.14 4.41 7.28
C VAL A 207 4.25 3.40 7.53
N THR A 208 4.69 3.31 8.78
CA THR A 208 5.53 2.24 9.30
C THR A 208 4.64 1.12 9.81
N LYS A 209 4.82 -0.09 9.31
CA LYS A 209 4.28 -1.30 9.92
C LYS A 209 5.26 -1.82 10.95
N GLY A 210 4.75 -2.26 12.10
CA GLY A 210 5.56 -2.57 13.26
C GLY A 210 5.79 -1.33 14.13
N GLY A 211 6.32 -1.52 15.32
CA GLY A 211 6.56 -0.47 16.29
C GLY A 211 6.83 -1.02 17.67
N VAL A 212 6.76 -0.17 18.67
CA VAL A 212 6.89 -0.58 20.07
C VAL A 212 5.64 -1.35 20.48
N ILE A 213 5.83 -2.51 21.11
CA ILE A 213 4.75 -3.41 21.53
C ILE A 213 3.75 -2.67 22.42
N THR A 214 2.47 -2.70 22.03
CA THR A 214 1.40 -1.99 22.73
C THR A 214 1.04 -2.56 24.09
N ASP A 215 1.31 -3.85 24.31
CA ASP A 215 1.03 -4.52 25.60
C ASP A 215 1.77 -3.90 26.77
N ASP A 216 2.89 -3.22 26.52
CA ASP A 216 3.68 -2.53 27.54
C ASP A 216 3.10 -1.16 27.93
N PHE A 217 1.97 -0.74 27.35
CA PHE A 217 1.31 0.53 27.63
C PHE A 217 -0.11 0.33 28.16
N ASP A 218 -0.55 1.23 29.02
CA ASP A 218 -1.95 1.27 29.48
C ASP A 218 -2.83 1.89 28.40
N PRO A 219 -3.84 1.18 27.87
CA PRO A 219 -4.69 1.68 26.78
C PRO A 219 -5.60 2.86 27.22
N ASN A 220 -5.74 3.12 28.51
CA ASN A 220 -6.56 4.21 29.03
C ASN A 220 -5.77 5.51 29.24
N THR A 221 -4.44 5.44 29.31
CA THR A 221 -3.58 6.59 29.62
C THR A 221 -2.44 6.77 28.64
N MET A 222 -2.06 5.75 27.88
CA MET A 222 -0.86 5.66 27.05
C MET A 222 0.42 5.68 27.90
N GLU A 223 0.36 5.48 29.23
CA GLU A 223 1.53 5.38 30.11
C GLU A 223 2.19 4.01 29.99
N SER A 224 3.51 3.99 30.00
CA SER A 224 4.32 2.77 30.06
C SER A 224 4.07 2.02 31.38
N LYS A 225 3.76 0.73 31.29
CA LYS A 225 3.71 -0.18 32.45
C LYS A 225 5.11 -0.50 33.01
N LEU A 226 6.16 -0.28 32.22
CA LEU A 226 7.55 -0.52 32.64
C LEU A 226 8.18 0.68 33.32
N VAL A 227 7.79 1.89 32.91
CA VAL A 227 8.45 3.13 33.37
C VAL A 227 7.39 4.19 33.65
N ARG A 228 7.11 4.44 34.93
CA ARG A 228 6.17 5.48 35.36
C ARG A 228 6.58 6.87 34.84
N GLY A 229 5.61 7.63 34.34
CA GLY A 229 5.77 8.97 33.77
C GLY A 229 6.27 8.98 32.33
N LEU A 230 6.50 7.80 31.72
CA LEU A 230 6.82 7.67 30.31
C LEU A 230 5.57 7.30 29.52
N TYR A 231 5.25 8.04 28.46
CA TYR A 231 4.11 7.82 27.58
C TYR A 231 4.59 7.65 26.14
N ALA A 232 3.85 6.92 25.33
CA ALA A 232 4.09 6.84 23.90
C ALA A 232 2.77 6.97 23.13
N THR A 233 2.79 7.65 21.96
CA THR A 233 1.59 7.94 21.17
C THR A 233 1.87 7.91 19.67
N GLY A 234 0.84 7.62 18.89
CA GLY A 234 0.93 7.62 17.43
C GLY A 234 1.71 6.43 16.87
N GLU A 235 2.35 6.63 15.74
CA GLU A 235 2.94 5.59 14.90
C GLU A 235 4.24 4.97 15.50
N VAL A 236 4.77 5.49 16.59
CA VAL A 236 5.86 4.84 17.29
C VAL A 236 5.44 3.53 17.97
N LEU A 237 4.14 3.39 18.24
CA LEU A 237 3.53 2.15 18.74
C LEU A 237 3.21 1.20 17.58
N ASP A 238 3.24 -0.12 17.82
CA ASP A 238 2.90 -1.15 16.82
C ASP A 238 1.40 -1.16 16.50
N ILE A 239 0.96 -0.08 15.85
CA ILE A 239 -0.40 0.10 15.33
C ILE A 239 -0.30 0.73 13.95
N ASP A 240 -0.68 -0.02 12.92
CA ASP A 240 -0.82 0.44 11.56
C ASP A 240 -2.22 0.14 11.03
N GLY A 241 -2.93 1.18 10.62
CA GLY A 241 -4.27 1.11 10.04
C GLY A 241 -4.23 1.13 8.52
N ASP A 242 -5.35 0.74 7.91
CA ASP A 242 -5.55 0.77 6.46
C ASP A 242 -5.44 2.21 5.89
N CYS A 243 -5.37 2.30 4.55
CA CYS A 243 -5.43 3.58 3.85
C CYS A 243 -6.82 4.23 4.06
N GLY A 244 -6.85 5.54 4.41
CA GLY A 244 -8.13 6.24 4.64
C GLY A 244 -8.16 7.14 5.88
N GLY A 245 -7.01 7.50 6.44
CA GLY A 245 -6.92 8.45 7.57
C GLY A 245 -6.89 7.81 8.96
N TYR A 246 -7.01 6.47 9.06
CA TYR A 246 -6.98 5.75 10.34
C TYR A 246 -5.70 6.00 11.16
N ASN A 247 -4.55 6.07 10.49
CA ASN A 247 -3.26 6.32 11.14
C ASN A 247 -3.18 7.72 11.75
N LEU A 248 -3.72 8.73 11.07
CA LEU A 248 -3.82 10.09 11.61
C LEU A 248 -4.82 10.16 12.77
N GLN A 249 -5.95 9.47 12.65
CA GLN A 249 -6.92 9.40 13.74
C GLN A 249 -6.34 8.73 14.99
N TRP A 250 -5.56 7.66 14.81
CA TRP A 250 -4.83 7.02 15.91
C TRP A 250 -3.85 7.98 16.57
N ALA A 251 -3.05 8.69 15.77
CA ALA A 251 -2.07 9.64 16.30
C ALA A 251 -2.75 10.75 17.14
N TRP A 252 -3.88 11.29 16.66
CA TRP A 252 -4.63 12.31 17.41
C TRP A 252 -5.28 11.75 18.67
N SER A 253 -5.92 10.60 18.58
CA SER A 253 -6.64 10.00 19.71
C SER A 253 -5.69 9.59 20.83
N SER A 254 -4.58 8.91 20.49
CA SER A 254 -3.58 8.49 21.46
C SER A 254 -2.84 9.69 22.05
N GLY A 255 -2.53 10.70 21.24
CA GLY A 255 -1.92 11.95 21.69
C GLY A 255 -2.80 12.74 22.66
N TYR A 256 -4.11 12.85 22.37
CA TYR A 256 -5.09 13.45 23.26
C TYR A 256 -5.17 12.69 24.59
N LEU A 257 -5.26 11.37 24.53
CA LEU A 257 -5.38 10.51 25.71
C LEU A 257 -4.17 10.64 26.62
N ALA A 258 -2.95 10.60 26.08
CA ALA A 258 -1.75 10.85 26.84
C ALA A 258 -1.74 12.25 27.47
N GLY A 259 -2.10 13.27 26.68
CA GLY A 259 -2.11 14.66 27.15
C GLY A 259 -3.02 14.91 28.35
N ILE A 260 -4.23 14.34 28.38
CA ILE A 260 -5.16 14.47 29.52
C ILE A 260 -4.79 13.57 30.71
N SER A 261 -3.91 12.59 30.51
CA SER A 261 -3.46 11.64 31.54
C SER A 261 -2.21 12.11 32.28
N VAL A 262 -1.38 12.91 31.62
CA VAL A 262 -0.19 13.53 32.22
C VAL A 262 -0.66 14.59 33.23
N GLY A 263 -0.36 14.39 34.53
CA GLY A 263 -0.67 15.37 35.59
C GLY A 263 -1.99 15.10 36.34
N LYS A 264 -2.57 13.90 36.20
CA LYS A 264 -3.63 13.42 37.11
C LYS A 264 -3.08 12.76 38.36
#